data_9d739dccf5a247a7c68829052413b708
#
_entry.id   9d739dccf5a247a7c68829052413b708
#
_cell.length_a   1.000
_cell.length_b   1.000
_cell.length_c   1.000
_cell.angle_alpha   90.00
_cell.angle_beta   90.00
_cell.angle_gamma   90.00
#
_symmetry.space_group_name_H-M   'P 1'
#
loop_
_entity.id
_entity.type
_entity.pdbx_description
1 polymer ?
#
loop_
_entity_poly.entity_id
_entity_poly.type
_entity_poly.pdbx_seq_one_letter_code
_entity_poly.pdbx_strand_id
1 'polypeptide(L)'
;MTTQTTPQTPSASEPQGLSGAAWLLALVPLILLGVVLTYLVATGGGLTELAGPPVEQVSIQRVMLPEPGIIQVEVVNDGPQTVTIPQVQVDDAYFMFEANPSTTIPRFGRSTFTIYYPWVEEEAHLIVLVSSLGTLFEGEVPVAVETPQISTNLFLQFGLVGLYVGIVPVGLGMLWYPFMRRLSRQAMNFILALTVGLLVYLAIGTWLDANEFAAELPAFWQGVPMVLFIALITLGVLLAVGSVRRGTESIPLGIAYRIAFGIGLHNLGEGLAIGAAFASGEAALGTFLILGFTLHNITEGVGIAAPIVRNNPGLRHFALLLLIAGGPAVLGTWIGGFAFNPVLATIFLAIGVGAILQVVWEVGKLVARDTERLGLPLVNWVNLSGLVAGLALMYFTAFMVKF
;
A
#
# COMPACT_ATOMS: atom_id res chain seq x y z
N MET A 1 51.63 57.43 8.60
CA MET A 1 51.60 55.97 8.71
C MET A 1 50.54 55.57 9.73
N THR A 2 49.34 55.29 9.25
CA THR A 2 48.19 54.86 10.08
C THR A 2 48.01 53.36 9.88
N THR A 3 48.36 52.60 10.88
CA THR A 3 48.16 51.10 10.95
C THR A 3 46.69 50.81 11.11
N GLN A 4 46.04 50.23 10.06
CA GLN A 4 44.73 49.63 10.13
C GLN A 4 44.82 48.27 10.84
N THR A 5 44.19 48.17 12.00
CA THR A 5 43.93 46.88 12.67
C THR A 5 42.67 46.24 12.09
N THR A 6 42.84 45.08 11.42
CA THR A 6 41.73 44.22 10.97
C THR A 6 41.02 43.61 12.17
N PRO A 7 39.66 43.58 12.22
CA PRO A 7 38.94 42.93 13.29
C PRO A 7 39.05 41.41 13.11
N GLN A 8 39.53 40.71 14.14
CA GLN A 8 39.48 39.25 14.20
C GLN A 8 38.03 38.80 14.42
N THR A 9 37.48 38.01 13.49
CA THR A 9 36.25 37.27 13.66
C THR A 9 36.42 36.24 14.79
N PRO A 10 35.48 36.10 15.74
CA PRO A 10 35.55 35.07 16.75
C PRO A 10 35.46 33.70 16.11
N SER A 11 36.43 32.83 16.39
CA SER A 11 36.36 31.42 15.97
C SER A 11 35.17 30.74 16.63
N ALA A 12 34.24 30.21 15.82
CA ALA A 12 33.18 29.35 16.32
C ALA A 12 33.84 28.15 17.03
N SER A 13 33.59 28.01 18.32
CA SER A 13 34.05 26.85 19.10
C SER A 13 33.41 25.59 18.50
N GLU A 14 34.24 24.62 18.12
CA GLU A 14 33.75 23.29 17.72
C GLU A 14 32.88 22.71 18.85
N PRO A 15 31.76 22.05 18.49
CA PRO A 15 30.90 21.42 19.50
C PRO A 15 31.70 20.33 20.22
N GLN A 16 31.96 20.54 21.52
CA GLN A 16 32.61 19.53 22.36
C GLN A 16 31.73 18.29 22.41
N GLY A 17 32.29 17.14 22.03
CA GLY A 17 31.60 15.86 22.12
C GLY A 17 31.06 15.63 23.54
N LEU A 18 29.82 15.18 23.64
CA LEU A 18 29.15 14.89 24.90
C LEU A 18 29.98 13.89 25.71
N SER A 19 30.26 14.21 26.97
CA SER A 19 30.94 13.32 27.89
C SER A 19 30.10 12.06 28.15
N GLY A 20 30.75 10.91 28.49
CA GLY A 20 30.02 9.69 28.83
C GLY A 20 28.97 9.87 29.93
N ALA A 21 29.21 10.78 30.87
CA ALA A 21 28.25 11.16 31.92
C ALA A 21 27.00 11.85 31.32
N ALA A 22 27.14 12.68 30.28
CA ALA A 22 26.02 13.32 29.62
C ALA A 22 25.14 12.31 28.88
N TRP A 23 25.72 11.27 28.28
CA TRP A 23 24.96 10.16 27.69
C TRP A 23 24.19 9.35 28.73
N LEU A 24 24.77 9.09 29.90
CA LEU A 24 24.08 8.43 31.00
C LEU A 24 22.91 9.26 31.53
N LEU A 25 23.08 10.59 31.67
CA LEU A 25 21.98 11.49 32.03
C LEU A 25 20.86 11.53 30.97
N ALA A 26 21.18 11.40 29.68
CA ALA A 26 20.18 11.33 28.61
C ALA A 26 19.33 10.04 28.65
N LEU A 27 19.83 8.97 29.29
CA LEU A 27 19.06 7.72 29.48
C LEU A 27 18.06 7.81 30.66
N VAL A 28 18.26 8.71 31.61
CA VAL A 28 17.39 8.83 32.80
C VAL A 28 15.92 9.04 32.44
N PRO A 29 15.55 9.97 31.51
CA PRO A 29 14.15 10.13 31.11
C PRO A 29 13.54 8.86 30.49
N LEU A 30 14.33 8.12 29.72
CA LEU A 30 13.89 6.85 29.09
C LEU A 30 13.67 5.75 30.13
N ILE A 31 14.53 5.66 31.13
CA ILE A 31 14.39 4.72 32.26
C ILE A 31 13.13 5.06 33.07
N LEU A 32 12.96 6.35 33.39
CA LEU A 32 11.76 6.81 34.11
C LEU A 32 10.49 6.54 33.31
N LEU A 33 10.49 6.79 32.02
CA LEU A 33 9.37 6.47 31.13
C LEU A 33 9.10 4.97 31.15
N GLY A 34 10.15 4.12 31.05
CA GLY A 34 10.02 2.67 31.14
C GLY A 34 9.39 2.20 32.45
N VAL A 35 9.81 2.77 33.60
CA VAL A 35 9.25 2.48 34.91
C VAL A 35 7.77 2.89 34.98
N VAL A 36 7.42 4.08 34.51
CA VAL A 36 6.03 4.57 34.48
C VAL A 36 5.16 3.67 33.60
N LEU A 37 5.61 3.34 32.38
CA LEU A 37 4.90 2.47 31.48
C LEU A 37 4.69 1.07 32.08
N THR A 38 5.74 0.50 32.68
CA THR A 38 5.65 -0.79 33.38
C THR A 38 4.65 -0.76 34.52
N TYR A 39 4.67 0.30 35.32
CA TYR A 39 3.70 0.51 36.39
C TYR A 39 2.28 0.61 35.86
N LEU A 40 2.04 1.42 34.83
CA LEU A 40 0.72 1.59 34.20
C LEU A 40 0.19 0.27 33.62
N VAL A 41 1.04 -0.49 32.95
CA VAL A 41 0.66 -1.81 32.38
C VAL A 41 0.37 -2.82 33.50
N ALA A 42 1.21 -2.86 34.57
CA ALA A 42 1.05 -3.80 35.65
C ALA A 42 -0.18 -3.52 36.53
N THR A 43 -0.59 -2.25 36.64
CA THR A 43 -1.72 -1.81 37.51
C THR A 43 -3.00 -1.52 36.72
N GLY A 44 -3.02 -1.75 35.39
CA GLY A 44 -4.17 -1.39 34.54
C GLY A 44 -4.49 0.10 34.56
N GLY A 45 -3.45 0.95 34.65
CA GLY A 45 -3.60 2.41 34.76
C GLY A 45 -3.89 2.93 36.16
N GLY A 46 -3.81 2.07 37.19
CA GLY A 46 -4.09 2.44 38.59
C GLY A 46 -5.57 2.64 38.93
N LEU A 47 -6.48 2.34 38.01
CA LEU A 47 -7.93 2.59 38.10
C LEU A 47 -8.75 1.29 38.00
N THR A 48 -8.24 0.20 38.55
CA THR A 48 -8.89 -1.12 38.49
C THR A 48 -10.32 -1.16 39.07
N GLU A 49 -10.66 -0.23 39.99
CA GLU A 49 -12.00 -0.09 40.52
C GLU A 49 -13.00 0.62 39.60
N LEU A 50 -12.50 1.29 38.54
CA LEU A 50 -13.30 1.98 37.52
C LEU A 50 -13.36 1.20 36.19
N ALA A 51 -12.84 -0.01 36.17
CA ALA A 51 -12.94 -0.87 34.99
C ALA A 51 -14.43 -1.16 34.73
N GLY A 52 -14.92 -0.70 33.59
CA GLY A 52 -16.26 -1.00 33.09
C GLY A 52 -16.44 -2.51 32.82
N PRO A 53 -17.61 -2.94 32.35
CA PRO A 53 -17.82 -4.33 31.99
C PRO A 53 -16.77 -4.81 30.99
N PRO A 54 -16.41 -6.11 31.00
CA PRO A 54 -15.42 -6.66 30.09
C PRO A 54 -15.77 -6.33 28.64
N VAL A 55 -14.83 -5.73 27.91
CA VAL A 55 -14.99 -5.45 26.48
C VAL A 55 -14.51 -6.65 25.70
N GLU A 56 -15.47 -7.40 25.13
CA GLU A 56 -15.17 -8.46 24.17
C GLU A 56 -14.97 -7.83 22.80
N GLN A 57 -13.91 -8.23 22.13
CA GLN A 57 -13.63 -7.77 20.77
C GLN A 57 -12.98 -8.93 20.00
N VAL A 58 -13.63 -9.33 18.91
CA VAL A 58 -13.14 -10.36 17.97
C VAL A 58 -13.26 -9.80 16.58
N SER A 59 -12.18 -9.87 15.85
CA SER A 59 -12.14 -9.45 14.43
C SER A 59 -12.19 -10.68 13.54
N ILE A 60 -13.12 -10.70 12.61
CA ILE A 60 -13.18 -11.68 11.52
C ILE A 60 -12.12 -11.28 10.50
N GLN A 61 -11.14 -12.15 10.28
CA GLN A 61 -10.02 -11.89 9.38
C GLN A 61 -10.29 -12.35 7.97
N ARG A 62 -11.05 -13.43 7.83
CA ARG A 62 -11.38 -14.04 6.55
C ARG A 62 -12.57 -14.94 6.66
N VAL A 63 -13.44 -14.91 5.64
CA VAL A 63 -14.47 -15.92 5.41
C VAL A 63 -14.10 -16.67 4.13
N MET A 64 -14.12 -17.99 4.19
CA MET A 64 -13.80 -18.89 3.06
C MET A 64 -14.94 -19.87 2.84
N LEU A 65 -15.19 -20.20 1.59
CA LEU A 65 -16.13 -21.23 1.16
C LEU A 65 -15.33 -22.34 0.43
N PRO A 66 -14.65 -23.24 1.16
CA PRO A 66 -13.72 -24.21 0.54
C PRO A 66 -14.41 -25.24 -0.35
N GLU A 67 -15.66 -25.58 -0.04
CA GLU A 67 -16.50 -26.50 -0.79
C GLU A 67 -18.00 -26.25 -0.48
N PRO A 68 -18.92 -26.65 -1.34
CA PRO A 68 -20.35 -26.53 -1.09
C PRO A 68 -20.76 -27.18 0.23
N GLY A 69 -21.51 -26.44 1.05
CA GLY A 69 -21.96 -26.88 2.35
C GLY A 69 -21.03 -26.53 3.51
N ILE A 70 -19.90 -25.90 3.27
CA ILE A 70 -18.94 -25.50 4.32
C ILE A 70 -18.59 -24.02 4.21
N ILE A 71 -18.68 -23.30 5.33
CA ILE A 71 -18.15 -21.96 5.52
C ILE A 71 -17.06 -22.03 6.58
N GLN A 72 -15.91 -21.43 6.32
CA GLN A 72 -14.83 -21.31 7.29
C GLN A 72 -14.61 -19.84 7.64
N VAL A 73 -14.60 -19.53 8.94
CA VAL A 73 -14.41 -18.17 9.46
C VAL A 73 -13.15 -18.14 10.32
N GLU A 74 -12.15 -17.41 9.88
CA GLU A 74 -10.94 -17.16 10.66
C GLU A 74 -11.10 -15.91 11.50
N VAL A 75 -10.84 -16.02 12.80
CA VAL A 75 -11.01 -14.92 13.76
C VAL A 75 -9.77 -14.71 14.63
N VAL A 76 -9.64 -13.48 15.11
CA VAL A 76 -8.63 -13.09 16.10
C VAL A 76 -9.31 -12.35 17.23
N ASN A 77 -8.99 -12.73 18.46
CA ASN A 77 -9.39 -11.96 19.63
C ASN A 77 -8.42 -10.80 19.83
N ASP A 78 -8.82 -9.60 19.46
CA ASP A 78 -8.07 -8.36 19.63
C ASP A 78 -8.48 -7.55 20.87
N GLY A 79 -9.42 -8.08 21.64
CA GLY A 79 -9.84 -7.53 22.93
C GLY A 79 -8.86 -7.80 24.06
N PRO A 80 -9.07 -7.15 25.20
CA PRO A 80 -8.24 -7.32 26.38
C PRO A 80 -8.46 -8.64 27.12
N GLN A 81 -9.59 -9.30 26.88
CA GLN A 81 -10.02 -10.49 27.62
C GLN A 81 -10.18 -11.72 26.71
N THR A 82 -10.19 -12.89 27.32
CA THR A 82 -10.53 -14.14 26.63
C THR A 82 -12.00 -14.14 26.24
N VAL A 83 -12.31 -14.48 25.00
CA VAL A 83 -13.68 -14.57 24.46
C VAL A 83 -14.01 -16.03 24.17
N THR A 84 -15.24 -16.45 24.53
CA THR A 84 -15.75 -17.78 24.16
C THR A 84 -16.94 -17.62 23.23
N ILE A 85 -16.92 -18.32 22.11
CA ILE A 85 -17.97 -18.31 21.08
C ILE A 85 -18.73 -19.64 21.13
N PRO A 86 -19.86 -19.72 21.84
CA PRO A 86 -20.66 -20.94 21.95
C PRO A 86 -21.65 -21.14 20.80
N GLN A 87 -21.93 -20.09 20.00
CA GLN A 87 -22.97 -20.13 18.97
C GLN A 87 -22.55 -19.40 17.72
N VAL A 88 -22.97 -19.93 16.58
CA VAL A 88 -22.78 -19.32 15.27
C VAL A 88 -24.14 -19.29 14.54
N GLN A 89 -24.43 -18.17 13.91
CA GLN A 89 -25.58 -17.98 13.05
C GLN A 89 -25.13 -17.72 11.62
N VAL A 90 -25.92 -18.20 10.67
CA VAL A 90 -25.84 -17.82 9.27
C VAL A 90 -27.28 -17.47 8.84
N ASP A 91 -27.46 -16.27 8.30
CA ASP A 91 -28.77 -15.75 7.86
C ASP A 91 -29.86 -15.92 8.94
N ASP A 92 -29.56 -15.40 10.15
CA ASP A 92 -30.43 -15.40 11.32
C ASP A 92 -30.76 -16.79 11.92
N ALA A 93 -30.15 -17.87 11.42
CA ALA A 93 -30.38 -19.22 11.92
C ALA A 93 -29.12 -19.82 12.54
N TYR A 94 -29.28 -20.63 13.60
CA TYR A 94 -28.17 -21.31 14.27
C TYR A 94 -27.72 -22.55 13.51
N PHE A 95 -26.42 -22.71 13.33
CA PHE A 95 -25.84 -23.85 12.66
C PHE A 95 -24.78 -24.54 13.50
N MET A 96 -24.58 -25.85 13.21
CA MET A 96 -23.51 -26.63 13.81
C MET A 96 -22.16 -26.20 13.25
N PHE A 97 -21.17 -26.14 14.12
CA PHE A 97 -19.83 -25.75 13.74
C PHE A 97 -18.77 -26.52 14.56
N GLU A 98 -17.56 -26.53 14.05
CA GLU A 98 -16.36 -26.97 14.75
C GLU A 98 -15.39 -25.81 14.85
N ALA A 99 -14.66 -25.71 15.98
CA ALA A 99 -13.69 -24.66 16.21
C ALA A 99 -12.29 -25.25 16.41
N ASN A 100 -11.33 -24.75 15.68
CA ASN A 100 -9.93 -25.16 15.76
C ASN A 100 -9.02 -23.94 16.04
N PRO A 101 -8.25 -23.89 17.13
CA PRO A 101 -8.06 -24.96 18.13
C PRO A 101 -9.16 -25.04 19.18
N SER A 102 -9.98 -24.01 19.41
CA SER A 102 -10.99 -23.95 20.46
C SER A 102 -12.02 -22.85 20.19
N THR A 103 -13.22 -23.00 20.78
CA THR A 103 -14.24 -21.93 20.88
C THR A 103 -13.83 -20.83 21.86
N THR A 104 -12.87 -21.10 22.77
CA THR A 104 -12.34 -20.13 23.73
C THR A 104 -11.04 -19.55 23.19
N ILE A 105 -11.05 -18.26 22.88
CA ILE A 105 -9.99 -17.54 22.19
C ILE A 105 -9.31 -16.60 23.18
N PRO A 106 -8.06 -16.89 23.61
CA PRO A 106 -7.33 -15.99 24.49
C PRO A 106 -6.97 -14.68 23.77
N ARG A 107 -6.57 -13.67 24.53
CA ARG A 107 -6.11 -12.41 23.96
C ARG A 107 -5.02 -12.64 22.90
N PHE A 108 -5.18 -12.03 21.73
CA PHE A 108 -4.35 -12.23 20.51
C PHE A 108 -4.36 -13.67 19.97
N GLY A 109 -5.21 -14.54 20.53
CA GLY A 109 -5.42 -15.89 20.01
C GLY A 109 -6.21 -15.87 18.72
N ARG A 110 -6.08 -16.95 17.95
CA ARG A 110 -6.80 -17.18 16.70
C ARG A 110 -7.60 -18.46 16.79
N SER A 111 -8.72 -18.50 16.08
CA SER A 111 -9.50 -19.73 15.90
C SER A 111 -10.16 -19.71 14.52
N THR A 112 -10.34 -20.89 13.95
CA THR A 112 -11.11 -21.09 12.71
C THR A 112 -12.39 -21.83 13.06
N PHE A 113 -13.52 -21.25 12.68
CA PHE A 113 -14.84 -21.85 12.82
C PHE A 113 -15.25 -22.46 11.50
N THR A 114 -15.43 -23.77 11.45
CA THR A 114 -15.95 -24.51 10.30
C THR A 114 -17.44 -24.73 10.52
N ILE A 115 -18.27 -24.08 9.72
CA ILE A 115 -19.73 -24.04 9.82
C ILE A 115 -20.31 -24.93 8.71
N TYR A 116 -21.20 -25.85 9.09
CA TYR A 116 -21.88 -26.73 8.15
C TYR A 116 -23.18 -26.08 7.69
N TYR A 117 -23.09 -25.33 6.57
CA TYR A 117 -24.20 -24.56 6.01
C TYR A 117 -24.27 -24.77 4.49
N PRO A 118 -25.44 -25.18 3.95
CA PRO A 118 -25.62 -25.41 2.52
C PRO A 118 -25.80 -24.09 1.76
N TRP A 119 -24.74 -23.29 1.68
CA TRP A 119 -24.74 -22.02 0.98
C TRP A 119 -25.04 -22.22 -0.53
N VAL A 120 -25.66 -21.22 -1.12
CA VAL A 120 -26.02 -21.19 -2.55
C VAL A 120 -25.13 -20.23 -3.28
N GLU A 121 -24.64 -20.64 -4.46
CA GLU A 121 -23.77 -19.82 -5.30
C GLU A 121 -24.49 -18.52 -5.70
N GLU A 122 -23.74 -17.42 -5.73
CA GLU A 122 -24.21 -16.06 -6.04
C GLU A 122 -25.12 -15.41 -4.97
N GLU A 123 -25.47 -16.08 -3.89
CA GLU A 123 -26.22 -15.46 -2.78
C GLU A 123 -25.29 -14.75 -1.79
N ALA A 124 -25.84 -13.73 -1.11
CA ALA A 124 -25.17 -13.08 0.01
C ALA A 124 -25.48 -13.80 1.31
N HIS A 125 -24.52 -13.93 2.21
CA HIS A 125 -24.69 -14.55 3.52
C HIS A 125 -24.12 -13.68 4.63
N LEU A 126 -24.86 -13.55 5.74
CA LEU A 126 -24.43 -12.90 6.96
C LEU A 126 -24.09 -13.95 8.01
N ILE A 127 -22.83 -13.95 8.46
CA ILE A 127 -22.34 -14.83 9.52
C ILE A 127 -22.23 -14.03 10.81
N VAL A 128 -22.83 -14.53 11.89
CA VAL A 128 -22.77 -13.91 13.20
C VAL A 128 -22.20 -14.88 14.22
N LEU A 129 -21.07 -14.52 14.82
CA LEU A 129 -20.49 -15.25 15.94
C LEU A 129 -20.99 -14.62 17.23
N VAL A 130 -21.62 -15.42 18.08
CA VAL A 130 -22.23 -14.96 19.32
C VAL A 130 -21.36 -15.37 20.50
N SER A 131 -20.92 -14.42 21.31
CA SER A 131 -20.12 -14.69 22.48
C SER A 131 -20.95 -15.22 23.66
N SER A 132 -20.28 -15.77 24.68
CA SER A 132 -20.92 -16.20 25.93
C SER A 132 -21.56 -15.04 26.71
N LEU A 133 -21.15 -13.78 26.47
CA LEU A 133 -21.75 -12.59 27.07
C LEU A 133 -22.83 -11.96 26.17
N GLY A 134 -23.09 -12.53 24.99
CA GLY A 134 -24.10 -12.05 24.05
C GLY A 134 -23.58 -10.97 23.09
N THR A 135 -22.28 -10.74 23.02
CA THR A 135 -21.69 -9.83 22.01
C THR A 135 -21.75 -10.52 20.64
N LEU A 136 -22.15 -9.75 19.62
CA LEU A 136 -22.25 -10.21 18.24
C LEU A 136 -21.04 -9.73 17.44
N PHE A 137 -20.43 -10.64 16.67
CA PHE A 137 -19.36 -10.33 15.72
C PHE A 137 -19.81 -10.76 14.34
N GLU A 138 -19.99 -9.81 13.45
CA GLU A 138 -20.61 -9.99 12.15
C GLU A 138 -19.55 -10.07 11.05
N GLY A 139 -19.75 -10.99 10.10
CA GLY A 139 -18.97 -11.14 8.88
C GLY A 139 -19.92 -11.36 7.71
N GLU A 140 -19.72 -10.59 6.62
CA GLU A 140 -20.54 -10.67 5.43
C GLU A 140 -19.81 -11.39 4.31
N VAL A 141 -20.54 -12.23 3.57
CA VAL A 141 -20.15 -12.79 2.27
C VAL A 141 -21.06 -12.13 1.24
N PRO A 142 -20.61 -11.09 0.53
CA PRO A 142 -21.48 -10.35 -0.40
C PRO A 142 -21.97 -11.20 -1.56
N VAL A 143 -21.14 -12.13 -2.02
CA VAL A 143 -21.44 -13.09 -3.09
C VAL A 143 -20.76 -14.42 -2.74
N ALA A 144 -21.57 -15.45 -2.52
CA ALA A 144 -21.05 -16.79 -2.22
C ALA A 144 -20.45 -17.43 -3.49
N VAL A 145 -19.13 -17.57 -3.50
CA VAL A 145 -18.37 -18.25 -4.55
C VAL A 145 -17.34 -19.17 -3.88
N GLU A 146 -17.16 -20.36 -4.43
CA GLU A 146 -16.16 -21.29 -3.90
C GLU A 146 -14.78 -20.64 -3.86
N THR A 147 -14.17 -20.65 -2.68
CA THR A 147 -12.83 -20.05 -2.49
C THR A 147 -11.81 -20.76 -3.37
N PRO A 148 -11.08 -20.03 -4.23
CA PRO A 148 -10.16 -20.63 -5.17
C PRO A 148 -9.12 -21.52 -4.51
N GLN A 149 -9.07 -22.78 -4.90
CA GLN A 149 -8.05 -23.74 -4.45
C GLN A 149 -6.76 -23.57 -5.26
N ILE A 150 -5.62 -23.70 -4.58
CA ILE A 150 -4.31 -23.62 -5.26
C ILE A 150 -4.22 -24.74 -6.31
N SER A 151 -4.21 -24.34 -7.58
CA SER A 151 -4.04 -25.25 -8.72
C SER A 151 -3.04 -24.65 -9.71
N THR A 152 -2.40 -25.53 -10.51
CA THR A 152 -1.48 -25.07 -11.56
C THR A 152 -2.17 -24.14 -12.56
N ASN A 153 -3.44 -24.42 -12.89
CA ASN A 153 -4.21 -23.58 -13.81
C ASN A 153 -4.45 -22.18 -13.23
N LEU A 154 -4.90 -22.10 -11.98
CA LEU A 154 -5.15 -20.83 -11.30
C LEU A 154 -3.86 -20.03 -11.09
N PHE A 155 -2.76 -20.71 -10.76
CA PHE A 155 -1.44 -20.10 -10.66
C PHE A 155 -1.02 -19.45 -11.98
N LEU A 156 -1.23 -20.13 -13.11
CA LEU A 156 -0.93 -19.57 -14.44
C LEU A 156 -1.87 -18.42 -14.79
N GLN A 157 -3.16 -18.50 -14.45
CA GLN A 157 -4.13 -17.43 -14.68
C GLN A 157 -3.76 -16.17 -13.92
N PHE A 158 -3.47 -16.23 -12.62
CA PHE A 158 -3.01 -15.08 -11.86
C PHE A 158 -1.69 -14.52 -12.37
N GLY A 159 -0.75 -15.39 -12.77
CA GLY A 159 0.50 -14.94 -13.41
C GLY A 159 0.25 -14.20 -14.71
N LEU A 160 -0.69 -14.68 -15.54
CA LEU A 160 -1.09 -14.03 -16.78
C LEU A 160 -1.77 -12.68 -16.52
N VAL A 161 -2.66 -12.60 -15.54
CA VAL A 161 -3.31 -11.34 -15.14
C VAL A 161 -2.25 -10.31 -14.71
N GLY A 162 -1.33 -10.70 -13.81
CA GLY A 162 -0.25 -9.81 -13.38
C GLY A 162 0.65 -9.34 -14.54
N LEU A 163 0.91 -10.21 -15.52
CA LEU A 163 1.64 -9.86 -16.75
C LEU A 163 0.85 -8.85 -17.59
N TYR A 164 -0.45 -9.05 -17.73
CA TYR A 164 -1.35 -8.17 -18.47
C TYR A 164 -1.47 -6.80 -17.86
N VAL A 165 -1.51 -6.72 -16.54
CA VAL A 165 -1.68 -5.45 -15.81
C VAL A 165 -0.35 -4.72 -15.66
N GLY A 166 0.72 -5.43 -15.31
CA GLY A 166 2.02 -4.83 -15.02
C GLY A 166 2.91 -4.70 -16.26
N ILE A 167 3.34 -5.83 -16.84
CA ILE A 167 4.42 -5.83 -17.83
C ILE A 167 3.95 -5.27 -19.17
N VAL A 168 2.80 -5.72 -19.69
CA VAL A 168 2.32 -5.33 -21.02
C VAL A 168 2.08 -3.83 -21.13
N PRO A 169 1.28 -3.18 -20.25
CA PRO A 169 0.98 -1.74 -20.40
C PRO A 169 2.19 -0.85 -20.14
N VAL A 170 3.01 -1.15 -19.12
CA VAL A 170 4.28 -0.42 -18.91
C VAL A 170 5.17 -0.53 -20.14
N GLY A 171 5.28 -1.72 -20.75
CA GLY A 171 6.01 -1.93 -22.00
C GLY A 171 5.46 -1.10 -23.14
N LEU A 172 4.13 -1.07 -23.34
CA LEU A 172 3.47 -0.24 -24.35
C LEU A 172 3.78 1.24 -24.14
N GLY A 173 3.74 1.74 -22.89
CA GLY A 173 4.12 3.10 -22.55
C GLY A 173 5.58 3.40 -22.90
N MET A 174 6.50 2.48 -22.60
CA MET A 174 7.92 2.64 -22.93
C MET A 174 8.19 2.61 -24.45
N LEU A 175 7.36 1.92 -25.25
CA LEU A 175 7.46 1.92 -26.71
C LEU A 175 7.23 3.29 -27.34
N TRP A 176 6.66 4.27 -26.61
CA TRP A 176 6.55 5.66 -27.06
C TRP A 176 7.88 6.42 -27.04
N TYR A 177 8.94 5.84 -26.48
CA TYR A 177 10.27 6.44 -26.40
C TYR A 177 10.77 7.05 -27.74
N PRO A 178 10.72 6.39 -28.93
CA PRO A 178 11.17 6.97 -30.19
C PRO A 178 10.37 8.21 -30.59
N PHE A 179 9.06 8.24 -30.29
CA PHE A 179 8.19 9.39 -30.54
C PHE A 179 8.53 10.53 -29.58
N MET A 180 8.68 10.24 -28.28
CA MET A 180 9.00 11.24 -27.26
C MET A 180 10.32 11.97 -27.54
N ARG A 181 11.27 11.32 -28.19
CA ARG A 181 12.53 11.95 -28.62
C ARG A 181 12.35 13.10 -29.60
N ARG A 182 11.24 13.13 -30.34
CA ARG A 182 10.92 14.16 -31.33
C ARG A 182 10.10 15.33 -30.78
N LEU A 183 9.63 15.21 -29.53
CA LEU A 183 8.81 16.23 -28.89
C LEU A 183 9.64 17.46 -28.50
N SER A 184 8.98 18.62 -28.56
CA SER A 184 9.50 19.85 -27.98
C SER A 184 9.61 19.73 -26.45
N ARG A 185 10.40 20.59 -25.81
CA ARG A 185 10.49 20.61 -24.33
C ARG A 185 9.14 20.93 -23.68
N GLN A 186 8.36 21.82 -24.27
CA GLN A 186 7.04 22.17 -23.75
C GLN A 186 6.07 20.98 -23.83
N ALA A 187 6.04 20.26 -24.97
CA ALA A 187 5.23 19.06 -25.10
C ALA A 187 5.67 17.96 -24.13
N MET A 188 6.98 17.81 -23.89
CA MET A 188 7.49 16.87 -22.88
C MET A 188 7.06 17.28 -21.46
N ASN A 189 7.12 18.58 -21.12
CA ASN A 189 6.66 19.08 -19.84
C ASN A 189 5.15 18.83 -19.63
N PHE A 190 4.34 19.00 -20.68
CA PHE A 190 2.92 18.65 -20.62
C PHE A 190 2.72 17.17 -20.28
N ILE A 191 3.42 16.25 -20.94
CA ILE A 191 3.32 14.79 -20.69
C ILE A 191 3.80 14.46 -19.28
N LEU A 192 4.92 15.04 -18.82
CA LEU A 192 5.41 14.81 -17.46
C LEU A 192 4.44 15.36 -16.40
N ALA A 193 3.88 16.54 -16.63
CA ALA A 193 2.87 17.12 -15.74
C ALA A 193 1.57 16.30 -15.73
N LEU A 194 1.15 15.75 -16.89
CA LEU A 194 0.04 14.81 -16.99
C LEU A 194 0.32 13.56 -16.17
N THR A 195 1.52 12.97 -16.27
CA THR A 195 1.93 11.83 -15.45
C THR A 195 1.88 12.16 -13.95
N VAL A 196 2.33 13.36 -13.54
CA VAL A 196 2.19 13.81 -12.14
C VAL A 196 0.73 13.87 -11.72
N GLY A 197 -0.17 14.40 -12.55
CA GLY A 197 -1.61 14.46 -12.26
C GLY A 197 -2.23 13.08 -12.07
N LEU A 198 -1.91 12.14 -12.96
CA LEU A 198 -2.33 10.74 -12.85
C LEU A 198 -1.87 10.12 -11.53
N LEU A 199 -0.57 10.23 -11.22
CA LEU A 199 0.02 9.66 -10.01
C LEU A 199 -0.51 10.30 -8.72
N VAL A 200 -0.82 11.59 -8.70
CA VAL A 200 -1.43 12.25 -7.54
C VAL A 200 -2.83 11.69 -7.28
N TYR A 201 -3.65 11.52 -8.33
CA TYR A 201 -4.96 10.89 -8.19
C TYR A 201 -4.83 9.45 -7.68
N LEU A 202 -3.90 8.70 -8.26
CA LEU A 202 -3.62 7.31 -7.88
C LEU A 202 -3.16 7.20 -6.41
N ALA A 203 -2.28 8.11 -5.96
CA ALA A 203 -1.85 8.14 -4.56
C ALA A 203 -3.03 8.33 -3.59
N ILE A 204 -3.99 9.17 -3.97
CA ILE A 204 -5.22 9.39 -3.16
C ILE A 204 -6.08 8.11 -3.16
N GLY A 205 -6.30 7.49 -4.31
CA GLY A 205 -7.06 6.23 -4.42
C GLY A 205 -6.43 5.12 -3.58
N THR A 206 -5.14 4.84 -3.80
CA THR A 206 -4.40 3.81 -3.03
C THR A 206 -4.39 4.11 -1.52
N TRP A 207 -4.36 5.40 -1.13
CA TRP A 207 -4.49 5.79 0.27
C TRP A 207 -5.88 5.43 0.83
N LEU A 208 -6.95 5.66 0.08
CA LEU A 208 -8.32 5.31 0.49
C LEU A 208 -8.47 3.80 0.62
N ASP A 209 -8.03 3.04 -0.38
CA ASP A 209 -8.06 1.57 -0.38
C ASP A 209 -7.26 0.99 0.80
N ALA A 210 -6.05 1.54 1.07
CA ALA A 210 -5.25 1.12 2.20
C ALA A 210 -5.94 1.36 3.56
N ASN A 211 -6.71 2.46 3.67
CA ASN A 211 -7.47 2.75 4.90
C ASN A 211 -8.74 1.90 5.01
N GLU A 212 -9.35 1.48 3.91
CA GLU A 212 -10.46 0.53 3.90
C GLU A 212 -10.01 -0.81 4.49
N PHE A 213 -8.95 -1.42 3.96
CA PHE A 213 -8.36 -2.62 4.56
C PHE A 213 -7.86 -2.39 6.00
N ALA A 214 -7.35 -1.21 6.31
CA ALA A 214 -6.90 -0.86 7.66
C ALA A 214 -8.05 -0.81 8.68
N ALA A 215 -9.26 -0.48 8.25
CA ALA A 215 -10.45 -0.45 9.10
C ALA A 215 -10.92 -1.85 9.51
N GLU A 216 -10.61 -2.87 8.71
CA GLU A 216 -10.91 -4.27 9.00
C GLU A 216 -9.90 -4.92 9.97
N LEU A 217 -8.78 -4.23 10.24
CA LEU A 217 -7.74 -4.78 11.11
C LEU A 217 -8.12 -4.70 12.58
N PRO A 218 -7.68 -5.70 13.38
CA PRO A 218 -7.76 -5.64 14.84
C PRO A 218 -7.25 -4.31 15.39
N ALA A 219 -7.94 -3.76 16.39
CA ALA A 219 -7.68 -2.42 16.94
C ALA A 219 -6.24 -2.21 17.41
N PHE A 220 -5.54 -3.27 17.84
CA PHE A 220 -4.14 -3.17 18.26
C PHE A 220 -3.17 -2.81 17.13
N TRP A 221 -3.53 -3.02 15.86
CA TRP A 221 -2.73 -2.59 14.71
C TRP A 221 -2.79 -1.08 14.48
N GLN A 222 -3.80 -0.39 15.05
CA GLN A 222 -4.03 1.03 14.79
C GLN A 222 -4.00 1.34 13.30
N GLY A 223 -4.82 0.64 12.51
CA GLY A 223 -4.71 0.53 11.07
C GLY A 223 -4.44 1.85 10.33
N VAL A 224 -5.26 2.89 10.52
CA VAL A 224 -5.08 4.20 9.84
C VAL A 224 -3.75 4.88 10.19
N PRO A 225 -3.32 5.02 11.47
CA PRO A 225 -1.98 5.48 11.81
C PRO A 225 -0.87 4.63 11.21
N MET A 226 -1.04 3.29 11.12
CA MET A 226 -0.07 2.39 10.51
C MET A 226 0.13 2.69 9.02
N VAL A 227 -0.96 2.91 8.27
CA VAL A 227 -0.90 3.29 6.84
C VAL A 227 -0.06 4.55 6.65
N LEU A 228 -0.34 5.61 7.43
CA LEU A 228 0.40 6.86 7.37
C LEU A 228 1.89 6.65 7.69
N PHE A 229 2.18 5.91 8.75
CA PHE A 229 3.54 5.64 9.20
C PHE A 229 4.36 4.88 8.15
N ILE A 230 3.79 3.81 7.58
CA ILE A 230 4.45 3.01 6.55
C ILE A 230 4.66 3.83 5.27
N ALA A 231 3.65 4.60 4.83
CA ALA A 231 3.77 5.45 3.65
C ALA A 231 4.87 6.50 3.79
N LEU A 232 4.96 7.18 4.95
CA LEU A 232 5.99 8.18 5.23
C LEU A 232 7.39 7.56 5.33
N ILE A 233 7.52 6.40 5.98
CA ILE A 233 8.80 5.68 6.05
C ILE A 233 9.23 5.27 4.64
N THR A 234 8.33 4.69 3.85
CA THR A 234 8.64 4.25 2.48
C THR A 234 9.10 5.43 1.64
N LEU A 235 8.36 6.53 1.66
CA LEU A 235 8.76 7.78 1.00
C LEU A 235 10.16 8.23 1.45
N GLY A 236 10.39 8.32 2.77
CA GLY A 236 11.65 8.76 3.35
C GLY A 236 12.82 7.86 2.95
N VAL A 237 12.65 6.54 3.04
CA VAL A 237 13.68 5.55 2.65
C VAL A 237 14.01 5.65 1.17
N LEU A 238 12.99 5.72 0.28
CA LEU A 238 13.22 5.82 -1.16
C LEU A 238 13.92 7.13 -1.54
N LEU A 239 13.57 8.25 -0.91
CA LEU A 239 14.26 9.54 -1.11
C LEU A 239 15.70 9.48 -0.59
N ALA A 240 15.94 8.88 0.57
CA ALA A 240 17.27 8.74 1.16
C ALA A 240 18.17 7.86 0.29
N VAL A 241 17.72 6.68 -0.14
CA VAL A 241 18.46 5.78 -1.05
C VAL A 241 18.77 6.51 -2.37
N GLY A 242 17.81 7.28 -2.90
CA GLY A 242 18.00 8.09 -4.10
C GLY A 242 19.07 9.19 -3.94
N SER A 243 19.30 9.69 -2.73
CA SER A 243 20.32 10.71 -2.46
C SER A 243 21.76 10.16 -2.39
N VAL A 244 21.92 8.93 -1.90
CA VAL A 244 23.25 8.29 -1.68
C VAL A 244 23.85 7.77 -2.99
N ARG A 245 23.05 7.25 -3.92
CA ARG A 245 23.51 6.67 -5.19
C ARG A 245 23.81 7.71 -6.28
N ARG A 246 24.68 8.68 -6.01
CA ARG A 246 25.13 9.70 -6.99
C ARG A 246 26.39 9.30 -7.77
N GLY A 247 26.75 8.02 -7.87
CA GLY A 247 27.99 7.58 -8.52
C GLY A 247 27.78 6.71 -9.76
N THR A 248 28.50 6.96 -10.82
CA THR A 248 28.80 6.16 -12.04
C THR A 248 27.72 5.97 -13.11
N GLU A 249 26.43 5.98 -12.82
CA GLU A 249 25.40 5.96 -13.88
C GLU A 249 25.08 7.38 -14.37
N SER A 250 24.70 7.51 -15.65
CA SER A 250 24.21 8.78 -16.14
C SER A 250 23.00 9.21 -15.28
N ILE A 251 22.99 10.44 -14.78
CA ILE A 251 21.93 10.97 -13.89
C ILE A 251 20.52 10.64 -14.40
N PRO A 252 20.21 10.77 -15.73
CA PRO A 252 18.90 10.40 -16.27
C PRO A 252 18.53 8.93 -16.12
N LEU A 253 19.48 8.02 -16.31
CA LEU A 253 19.22 6.58 -16.19
C LEU A 253 18.97 6.20 -14.73
N GLY A 254 19.74 6.76 -13.79
CA GLY A 254 19.50 6.57 -12.36
C GLY A 254 18.11 7.07 -11.91
N ILE A 255 17.61 8.17 -12.50
CA ILE A 255 16.23 8.66 -12.26
C ILE A 255 15.22 7.64 -12.78
N ALA A 256 15.39 7.14 -14.01
CA ALA A 256 14.48 6.14 -14.59
C ALA A 256 14.39 4.87 -13.73
N TYR A 257 15.51 4.37 -13.19
CA TYR A 257 15.50 3.23 -12.27
C TYR A 257 14.79 3.52 -10.95
N ARG A 258 14.92 4.72 -10.39
CA ARG A 258 14.18 5.09 -9.15
C ARG A 258 12.68 5.18 -9.40
N ILE A 259 12.27 5.76 -10.54
CA ILE A 259 10.87 5.80 -10.96
C ILE A 259 10.35 4.37 -11.16
N ALA A 260 11.07 3.52 -11.93
CA ALA A 260 10.68 2.14 -12.17
C ALA A 260 10.55 1.31 -10.88
N PHE A 261 11.45 1.53 -9.90
CA PHE A 261 11.39 0.85 -8.61
C PHE A 261 10.19 1.29 -7.77
N GLY A 262 9.92 2.60 -7.72
CA GLY A 262 8.73 3.12 -7.02
C GLY A 262 7.43 2.61 -7.65
N ILE A 263 7.34 2.64 -8.99
CA ILE A 263 6.22 2.07 -9.75
C ILE A 263 6.08 0.57 -9.47
N GLY A 264 7.16 -0.18 -9.44
CA GLY A 264 7.11 -1.62 -9.15
C GLY A 264 6.57 -1.95 -7.76
N LEU A 265 6.93 -1.15 -6.75
CA LEU A 265 6.36 -1.31 -5.40
C LEU A 265 4.85 -1.01 -5.37
N HIS A 266 4.41 -0.02 -6.14
CA HIS A 266 2.99 0.28 -6.30
C HIS A 266 2.26 -0.84 -7.04
N ASN A 267 2.78 -1.29 -8.18
CA ASN A 267 2.19 -2.35 -8.99
C ASN A 267 2.10 -3.71 -8.24
N LEU A 268 2.96 -3.93 -7.26
CA LEU A 268 2.81 -5.07 -6.33
C LEU A 268 1.48 -4.98 -5.56
N GLY A 269 1.14 -3.77 -5.07
CA GLY A 269 -0.12 -3.51 -4.37
C GLY A 269 -1.34 -3.67 -5.28
N GLU A 270 -1.27 -3.17 -6.52
CA GLU A 270 -2.34 -3.33 -7.52
C GLU A 270 -2.59 -4.81 -7.86
N GLY A 271 -1.52 -5.55 -8.12
CA GLY A 271 -1.63 -6.99 -8.35
C GLY A 271 -2.26 -7.71 -7.16
N LEU A 272 -1.88 -7.33 -5.94
CA LEU A 272 -2.46 -7.89 -4.72
C LEU A 272 -3.96 -7.59 -4.63
N ALA A 273 -4.40 -6.36 -4.90
CA ALA A 273 -5.82 -5.99 -4.89
C ALA A 273 -6.62 -6.79 -5.92
N ILE A 274 -6.11 -6.98 -7.13
CA ILE A 274 -6.75 -7.83 -8.15
C ILE A 274 -6.86 -9.28 -7.68
N GLY A 275 -5.74 -9.85 -7.20
CA GLY A 275 -5.73 -11.23 -6.71
C GLY A 275 -6.70 -11.44 -5.56
N ALA A 276 -6.78 -10.49 -4.63
CA ALA A 276 -7.70 -10.48 -3.50
C ALA A 276 -9.16 -10.47 -3.96
N ALA A 277 -9.53 -9.56 -4.89
CA ALA A 277 -10.89 -9.46 -5.42
C ALA A 277 -11.37 -10.78 -6.03
N PHE A 278 -10.53 -11.45 -6.84
CA PHE A 278 -10.89 -12.76 -7.38
C PHE A 278 -10.93 -13.85 -6.30
N ALA A 279 -10.05 -13.80 -5.30
CA ALA A 279 -10.06 -14.76 -4.20
C ALA A 279 -11.28 -14.61 -3.27
N SER A 280 -11.84 -13.39 -3.18
CA SER A 280 -13.07 -13.09 -2.44
C SER A 280 -14.35 -13.33 -3.26
N GLY A 281 -14.24 -13.82 -4.52
CA GLY A 281 -15.39 -14.03 -5.39
C GLY A 281 -15.91 -12.77 -6.09
N GLU A 282 -15.27 -11.62 -5.88
CA GLU A 282 -15.65 -10.34 -6.49
C GLU A 282 -15.10 -10.20 -7.92
N ALA A 283 -15.49 -11.13 -8.82
CA ALA A 283 -14.95 -11.19 -10.19
C ALA A 283 -15.21 -9.91 -10.99
N ALA A 284 -16.33 -9.23 -10.77
CA ALA A 284 -16.64 -7.94 -11.41
C ALA A 284 -15.61 -6.88 -10.97
N LEU A 285 -15.36 -6.73 -9.66
CA LEU A 285 -14.35 -5.83 -9.13
C LEU A 285 -12.97 -6.17 -9.70
N GLY A 286 -12.56 -7.44 -9.66
CA GLY A 286 -11.28 -7.89 -10.21
C GLY A 286 -11.12 -7.51 -11.69
N THR A 287 -12.16 -7.66 -12.50
CA THR A 287 -12.16 -7.27 -13.92
C THR A 287 -12.03 -5.76 -14.10
N PHE A 288 -12.73 -4.97 -13.30
CA PHE A 288 -12.62 -3.50 -13.32
C PHE A 288 -11.23 -3.03 -12.93
N LEU A 289 -10.64 -3.62 -11.89
CA LEU A 289 -9.28 -3.31 -11.49
C LEU A 289 -8.27 -3.61 -12.61
N ILE A 290 -8.42 -4.75 -13.31
CA ILE A 290 -7.58 -5.09 -14.48
C ILE A 290 -7.65 -3.99 -15.54
N LEU A 291 -8.85 -3.55 -15.92
CA LEU A 291 -9.04 -2.53 -16.94
C LEU A 291 -8.47 -1.19 -16.49
N GLY A 292 -8.81 -0.76 -15.27
CA GLY A 292 -8.34 0.52 -14.71
C GLY A 292 -6.81 0.59 -14.63
N PHE A 293 -6.20 -0.42 -14.04
CA PHE A 293 -4.75 -0.48 -13.86
C PHE A 293 -4.00 -0.61 -15.19
N THR A 294 -4.50 -1.40 -16.13
CA THR A 294 -3.92 -1.48 -17.47
C THR A 294 -3.83 -0.13 -18.17
N LEU A 295 -4.87 0.71 -18.04
CA LEU A 295 -4.90 2.00 -18.72
C LEU A 295 -3.89 3.00 -18.14
N HIS A 296 -3.77 3.12 -16.81
CA HIS A 296 -2.83 4.08 -16.26
C HIS A 296 -1.38 3.56 -16.27
N ASN A 297 -1.13 2.26 -16.21
CA ASN A 297 0.21 1.69 -16.29
C ASN A 297 0.89 1.94 -17.65
N ILE A 298 0.12 2.20 -18.72
CA ILE A 298 0.70 2.72 -19.98
C ILE A 298 1.38 4.07 -19.75
N THR A 299 0.76 4.97 -18.99
CA THR A 299 1.33 6.28 -18.70
C THR A 299 2.52 6.23 -17.75
N GLU A 300 2.58 5.26 -16.87
CA GLU A 300 3.74 4.97 -16.03
C GLU A 300 4.96 4.58 -16.88
N GLY A 301 4.75 3.73 -17.88
CA GLY A 301 5.78 3.39 -18.86
C GLY A 301 6.33 4.62 -19.58
N VAL A 302 5.48 5.59 -19.92
CA VAL A 302 5.91 6.89 -20.45
C VAL A 302 6.73 7.67 -19.42
N GLY A 303 6.29 7.70 -18.15
CA GLY A 303 7.00 8.35 -17.03
C GLY A 303 8.40 7.76 -16.79
N ILE A 304 8.56 6.45 -16.90
CA ILE A 304 9.86 5.76 -16.80
C ILE A 304 10.79 6.13 -17.95
N ALA A 305 10.25 6.19 -19.18
CA ALA A 305 11.04 6.51 -20.39
C ALA A 305 11.44 7.99 -20.47
N ALA A 306 10.66 8.89 -19.89
CA ALA A 306 10.85 10.34 -20.03
C ALA A 306 12.24 10.85 -19.61
N PRO A 307 12.84 10.45 -18.47
CA PRO A 307 14.16 10.91 -18.08
C PRO A 307 15.26 10.57 -19.09
N ILE A 308 15.12 9.44 -19.77
CA ILE A 308 16.14 8.88 -20.68
C ILE A 308 15.92 9.22 -22.16
N VAL A 309 14.91 10.01 -22.48
CA VAL A 309 14.53 10.38 -23.87
C VAL A 309 15.69 10.95 -24.67
N ARG A 310 16.58 11.69 -24.02
CA ARG A 310 17.76 12.32 -24.68
C ARG A 310 19.03 11.47 -24.62
N ASN A 311 18.96 10.33 -23.97
CA ASN A 311 20.01 9.33 -23.90
C ASN A 311 19.73 8.21 -24.88
N ASN A 312 20.71 7.40 -25.20
CA ASN A 312 20.53 6.18 -26.00
C ASN A 312 20.88 4.96 -25.14
N PRO A 313 20.03 4.61 -24.14
CA PRO A 313 20.29 3.43 -23.36
C PRO A 313 20.14 2.18 -24.22
N GLY A 314 20.97 1.17 -23.97
CA GLY A 314 20.86 -0.11 -24.65
C GLY A 314 19.55 -0.83 -24.27
N LEU A 315 19.03 -1.72 -25.13
CA LEU A 315 17.79 -2.47 -24.93
C LEU A 315 17.72 -3.20 -23.59
N ARG A 316 18.86 -3.64 -23.05
CA ARG A 316 18.94 -4.26 -21.71
C ARG A 316 18.37 -3.37 -20.60
N HIS A 317 18.57 -2.05 -20.69
CA HIS A 317 18.03 -1.14 -19.68
C HIS A 317 16.51 -1.03 -19.79
N PHE A 318 15.95 -1.02 -21.00
CA PHE A 318 14.50 -1.04 -21.19
C PHE A 318 13.89 -2.33 -20.62
N ALA A 319 14.50 -3.50 -20.90
CA ALA A 319 14.06 -4.78 -20.34
C ALA A 319 14.13 -4.82 -18.81
N LEU A 320 15.22 -4.30 -18.21
CA LEU A 320 15.36 -4.24 -16.75
C LEU A 320 14.37 -3.25 -16.11
N LEU A 321 14.18 -2.07 -16.70
CA LEU A 321 13.21 -1.08 -16.23
C LEU A 321 11.80 -1.64 -16.28
N LEU A 322 11.45 -2.33 -17.38
CA LEU A 322 10.16 -3.00 -17.55
C LEU A 322 9.93 -4.09 -16.50
N LEU A 323 10.95 -4.93 -16.27
CA LEU A 323 10.85 -6.02 -15.28
C LEU A 323 10.74 -5.48 -13.84
N ILE A 324 11.49 -4.42 -13.52
CA ILE A 324 11.44 -3.80 -12.19
C ILE A 324 10.08 -3.13 -11.95
N ALA A 325 9.53 -2.45 -12.94
CA ALA A 325 8.27 -1.74 -12.80
C ALA A 325 7.06 -2.67 -12.91
N GLY A 326 7.00 -3.53 -13.92
CA GLY A 326 5.82 -4.35 -14.21
C GLY A 326 5.84 -5.73 -13.56
N GLY A 327 7.03 -6.30 -13.32
CA GLY A 327 7.18 -7.65 -12.75
C GLY A 327 6.53 -7.85 -11.38
N PRO A 328 6.63 -6.89 -10.45
CA PRO A 328 6.01 -7.02 -9.12
C PRO A 328 4.49 -7.21 -9.14
N ALA A 329 3.77 -6.73 -10.15
CA ALA A 329 2.33 -7.00 -10.30
C ALA A 329 2.01 -8.50 -10.37
N VAL A 330 2.87 -9.30 -11.02
CA VAL A 330 2.72 -10.76 -11.09
C VAL A 330 2.82 -11.39 -9.69
N LEU A 331 3.79 -10.93 -8.88
CA LEU A 331 3.92 -11.39 -7.49
C LEU A 331 2.71 -10.95 -6.66
N GLY A 332 2.23 -9.74 -6.90
CA GLY A 332 1.03 -9.20 -6.23
C GLY A 332 -0.20 -10.06 -6.49
N THR A 333 -0.48 -10.40 -7.75
CA THR A 333 -1.65 -11.22 -8.10
C THR A 333 -1.58 -12.61 -7.45
N TRP A 334 -0.39 -13.22 -7.35
CA TRP A 334 -0.23 -14.49 -6.63
C TRP A 334 -0.44 -14.34 -5.13
N ILE A 335 0.14 -13.32 -4.51
CA ILE A 335 -0.02 -13.08 -3.06
C ILE A 335 -1.49 -12.79 -2.74
N GLY A 336 -2.14 -11.90 -3.50
CA GLY A 336 -3.55 -11.57 -3.32
C GLY A 336 -4.47 -12.75 -3.53
N GLY A 337 -4.21 -13.56 -4.58
CA GLY A 337 -5.05 -14.69 -4.95
C GLY A 337 -4.92 -15.91 -4.03
N PHE A 338 -3.74 -16.17 -3.47
CA PHE A 338 -3.49 -17.40 -2.71
C PHE A 338 -3.18 -17.20 -1.23
N ALA A 339 -2.71 -16.03 -0.85
CA ALA A 339 -2.27 -15.74 0.51
C ALA A 339 -2.83 -14.41 1.02
N PHE A 340 -4.04 -14.06 0.58
CA PHE A 340 -4.68 -12.81 1.00
C PHE A 340 -4.78 -12.74 2.52
N ASN A 341 -4.32 -11.62 3.05
CA ASN A 341 -4.39 -11.29 4.46
C ASN A 341 -4.56 -9.76 4.58
N PRO A 342 -5.58 -9.24 5.25
CA PRO A 342 -5.84 -7.81 5.36
C PRO A 342 -4.63 -7.01 5.88
N VAL A 343 -3.85 -7.56 6.82
CA VAL A 343 -2.63 -6.91 7.33
C VAL A 343 -1.60 -6.73 6.23
N LEU A 344 -1.34 -7.77 5.42
CA LEU A 344 -0.40 -7.69 4.30
C LEU A 344 -0.91 -6.75 3.22
N ALA A 345 -2.20 -6.77 2.91
CA ALA A 345 -2.82 -5.86 1.95
C ALA A 345 -2.63 -4.40 2.38
N THR A 346 -2.96 -4.08 3.64
CA THR A 346 -2.74 -2.75 4.21
C THR A 346 -1.28 -2.31 4.12
N ILE A 347 -0.33 -3.18 4.50
CA ILE A 347 1.11 -2.88 4.46
C ILE A 347 1.57 -2.62 3.02
N PHE A 348 1.22 -3.48 2.07
CA PHE A 348 1.67 -3.34 0.68
C PHE A 348 1.05 -2.11 0.00
N LEU A 349 -0.24 -1.81 0.24
CA LEU A 349 -0.87 -0.60 -0.27
C LEU A 349 -0.25 0.65 0.36
N ALA A 350 0.03 0.66 1.66
CA ALA A 350 0.73 1.77 2.33
C ALA A 350 2.15 2.00 1.76
N ILE A 351 2.90 0.92 1.48
CA ILE A 351 4.17 0.99 0.76
C ILE A 351 3.96 1.58 -0.64
N GLY A 352 2.91 1.16 -1.35
CA GLY A 352 2.52 1.69 -2.65
C GLY A 352 2.29 3.20 -2.62
N VAL A 353 1.54 3.72 -1.65
CA VAL A 353 1.33 5.17 -1.46
C VAL A 353 2.66 5.91 -1.32
N GLY A 354 3.55 5.45 -0.42
CA GLY A 354 4.86 6.08 -0.23
C GLY A 354 5.72 6.04 -1.49
N ALA A 355 5.65 4.96 -2.25
CA ALA A 355 6.35 4.78 -3.51
C ALA A 355 5.82 5.69 -4.61
N ILE A 356 4.50 5.83 -4.77
CA ILE A 356 3.90 6.77 -5.72
C ILE A 356 4.31 8.20 -5.38
N LEU A 357 4.25 8.60 -4.12
CA LEU A 357 4.66 9.95 -3.70
C LEU A 357 6.14 10.22 -4.03
N GLN A 358 7.01 9.22 -3.92
CA GLN A 358 8.40 9.33 -4.34
C GLN A 358 8.51 9.52 -5.86
N VAL A 359 7.71 8.81 -6.66
CA VAL A 359 7.69 8.99 -8.14
C VAL A 359 7.17 10.38 -8.51
N VAL A 360 6.09 10.85 -7.88
CA VAL A 360 5.57 12.22 -8.03
C VAL A 360 6.67 13.24 -7.77
N TRP A 361 7.45 13.06 -6.71
CA TRP A 361 8.59 13.91 -6.38
C TRP A 361 9.68 13.90 -7.46
N GLU A 362 10.07 12.73 -7.95
CA GLU A 362 11.11 12.62 -8.98
C GLU A 362 10.66 13.22 -10.34
N VAL A 363 9.44 12.91 -10.77
CA VAL A 363 8.87 13.44 -12.02
C VAL A 363 8.63 14.94 -11.88
N GLY A 364 8.12 15.40 -10.74
CA GLY A 364 7.94 16.83 -10.45
C GLY A 364 9.24 17.62 -10.54
N LYS A 365 10.36 17.07 -10.05
CA LYS A 365 11.69 17.69 -10.23
C LYS A 365 12.11 17.78 -11.71
N LEU A 366 11.75 16.81 -12.53
CA LEU A 366 12.04 16.87 -13.97
C LEU A 366 11.27 18.01 -14.61
N VAL A 367 9.96 18.13 -14.32
CA VAL A 367 9.12 19.24 -14.78
C VAL A 367 9.71 20.58 -14.34
N ALA A 368 10.08 20.72 -13.06
CA ALA A 368 10.65 21.95 -12.53
C ALA A 368 11.95 22.34 -13.25
N ARG A 369 12.89 21.41 -13.41
CA ARG A 369 14.17 21.64 -14.10
C ARG A 369 14.01 22.02 -15.57
N ASP A 370 13.12 21.37 -16.29
CA ASP A 370 12.89 21.67 -17.71
C ASP A 370 12.13 22.99 -17.89
N THR A 371 11.24 23.34 -16.96
CA THR A 371 10.55 24.63 -16.93
C THR A 371 11.52 25.78 -16.68
N GLU A 372 12.43 25.61 -15.70
CA GLU A 372 13.51 26.57 -15.42
C GLU A 372 14.41 26.79 -16.64
N ARG A 373 14.78 25.71 -17.36
CA ARG A 373 15.56 25.81 -18.61
C ARG A 373 14.84 26.54 -19.75
N LEU A 374 13.51 26.61 -19.70
CA LEU A 374 12.68 27.38 -20.63
C LEU A 374 12.51 28.84 -20.19
N GLY A 375 13.01 29.21 -19.01
CA GLY A 375 12.81 30.55 -18.44
C GLY A 375 11.37 30.82 -17.99
N LEU A 376 10.59 29.77 -17.73
CA LEU A 376 9.18 29.85 -17.34
C LEU A 376 9.00 29.57 -15.83
N PRO A 377 7.96 30.14 -15.20
CA PRO A 377 7.60 29.78 -13.85
C PRO A 377 7.11 28.32 -13.81
N LEU A 378 7.28 27.62 -12.67
CA LEU A 378 6.81 26.23 -12.51
C LEU A 378 5.30 26.11 -12.77
N VAL A 379 4.53 27.06 -12.24
CA VAL A 379 3.10 27.17 -12.53
C VAL A 379 2.92 28.01 -13.79
N ASN A 380 2.73 27.33 -14.89
CA ASN A 380 2.43 27.91 -16.20
C ASN A 380 1.33 27.09 -16.89
N TRP A 381 0.75 27.63 -17.96
CA TRP A 381 -0.39 26.98 -18.62
C TRP A 381 -0.10 25.58 -19.16
N VAL A 382 1.12 25.29 -19.60
CA VAL A 382 1.52 23.97 -20.11
C VAL A 382 1.54 22.95 -18.98
N ASN A 383 2.21 23.26 -17.88
CA ASN A 383 2.29 22.36 -16.74
C ASN A 383 0.93 22.20 -16.04
N LEU A 384 0.18 23.31 -15.90
CA LEU A 384 -1.15 23.27 -15.28
C LEU A 384 -2.12 22.45 -16.11
N SER A 385 -2.18 22.67 -17.43
CA SER A 385 -3.08 21.90 -18.31
C SER A 385 -2.71 20.41 -18.36
N GLY A 386 -1.40 20.07 -18.34
CA GLY A 386 -0.95 18.68 -18.21
C GLY A 386 -1.43 18.05 -16.90
N LEU A 387 -1.18 18.70 -15.76
CA LEU A 387 -1.61 18.23 -14.45
C LEU A 387 -3.13 18.00 -14.39
N VAL A 388 -3.91 18.98 -14.82
CA VAL A 388 -5.38 18.91 -14.84
C VAL A 388 -5.86 17.81 -15.77
N ALA A 389 -5.25 17.68 -16.96
CA ALA A 389 -5.59 16.59 -17.89
C ALA A 389 -5.31 15.20 -17.27
N GLY A 390 -4.22 15.04 -16.52
CA GLY A 390 -3.91 13.80 -15.83
C GLY A 390 -4.93 13.46 -14.74
N LEU A 391 -5.26 14.43 -13.88
CA LEU A 391 -6.31 14.27 -12.86
C LEU A 391 -7.67 13.94 -13.50
N ALA A 392 -8.05 14.65 -14.57
CA ALA A 392 -9.32 14.45 -15.25
C ALA A 392 -9.40 13.06 -15.91
N LEU A 393 -8.31 12.60 -16.53
CA LEU A 393 -8.24 11.29 -17.16
C LEU A 393 -8.46 10.17 -16.11
N MET A 394 -7.77 10.25 -14.96
CA MET A 394 -7.95 9.27 -13.88
C MET A 394 -9.35 9.33 -13.27
N TYR A 395 -9.86 10.53 -13.04
CA TYR A 395 -11.23 10.68 -12.55
C TYR A 395 -12.24 10.04 -13.51
N PHE A 396 -12.09 10.26 -14.82
CA PHE A 396 -12.97 9.71 -15.84
C PHE A 396 -12.87 8.17 -15.92
N THR A 397 -11.65 7.61 -15.89
CA THR A 397 -11.46 6.16 -15.88
C THR A 397 -12.03 5.51 -14.62
N ALA A 398 -11.83 6.11 -13.45
CA ALA A 398 -12.42 5.65 -12.19
C ALA A 398 -13.97 5.72 -12.20
N PHE A 399 -14.53 6.76 -12.84
CA PHE A 399 -15.99 6.87 -13.02
C PHE A 399 -16.51 5.76 -13.91
N MET A 400 -15.84 5.45 -15.03
CA MET A 400 -16.26 4.37 -15.94
C MET A 400 -16.18 2.99 -15.33
N VAL A 401 -15.30 2.79 -14.35
CA VAL A 401 -15.11 1.51 -13.65
C VAL A 401 -16.22 1.26 -12.61
N LYS A 402 -16.89 2.33 -12.10
CA LYS A 402 -17.97 2.21 -11.09
C LYS A 402 -19.37 2.02 -11.67
N PHE A 403 -19.51 2.01 -12.98
CA PHE A 403 -20.75 1.80 -13.72
C PHE A 403 -20.63 0.65 -14.72
#